data_8cae48d7dda5aa9d9805b5b980528be1
#
_entry.id   8cae48d7dda5aa9d9805b5b980528be1
#
_cell.length_a   1.000
_cell.length_b   1.000
_cell.length_c   1.000
_cell.angle_alpha   90.00
_cell.angle_beta   90.00
_cell.angle_gamma   90.00
#
_symmetry.space_group_name_H-M   'P 1'
#
loop_
_entity.id
_entity.type
_entity.pdbx_description
1 polymer ?
#
loop_
_entity_poly.entity_id
_entity_poly.type
_entity_poly.pdbx_seq_one_letter_code
_entity_poly.pdbx_strand_id
1 'polypeptide(L)'
;MKIGNQLFTAAGPAAVERALKRGCRVFLDLKYHDIPNTVAGAVREATRLGVFMLNVHAAGGVAMMRAAAEAATKASKDFAVARPIVLGVTVLTSLDRKALQQDLAVAGTVPAHVLRLAERAREAGLDGCVASPQEISLLRAALGPDWKIVTPGVRPQTGGDRGAVSGPSLSKDDQSRTATPRAAIAAGADYLVVGRPITAAPDPAAATRAILEEIATA
;
A
#
# COMPACT_ATOMS: atom_id res chain seq x y z
N MET A 1 7.79 4.54 -7.37
CA MET A 1 8.10 5.35 -6.16
C MET A 1 6.84 5.60 -5.38
N LYS A 2 6.85 5.54 -4.02
CA LYS A 2 5.67 5.87 -3.20
C LYS A 2 5.81 7.28 -2.61
N ILE A 3 4.74 8.08 -2.71
CA ILE A 3 4.62 9.39 -2.06
C ILE A 3 3.47 9.28 -1.05
N GLY A 4 3.80 9.37 0.24
CA GLY A 4 2.84 9.29 1.33
C GLY A 4 2.47 10.65 1.92
N ASN A 5 1.64 10.62 2.98
CA ASN A 5 1.07 11.81 3.60
C ASN A 5 2.13 12.86 4.00
N GLN A 6 3.24 12.45 4.63
CA GLN A 6 4.26 13.39 5.08
C GLN A 6 4.82 14.25 3.93
N LEU A 7 5.31 13.60 2.87
CA LEU A 7 5.91 14.31 1.74
C LEU A 7 4.87 15.13 0.96
N PHE A 8 3.67 14.56 0.79
CA PHE A 8 2.60 15.27 0.07
C PHE A 8 2.09 16.47 0.88
N THR A 9 1.96 16.36 2.20
CA THR A 9 1.57 17.50 3.06
C THR A 9 2.61 18.62 3.02
N ALA A 10 3.91 18.26 2.98
CA ALA A 10 4.99 19.24 2.96
C ALA A 10 5.18 19.94 1.59
N ALA A 11 4.96 19.23 0.48
CA ALA A 11 5.34 19.72 -0.86
C ALA A 11 4.20 19.66 -1.90
N GLY A 12 3.02 19.18 -1.52
CA GLY A 12 1.85 19.13 -2.39
C GLY A 12 2.07 18.35 -3.69
N PRO A 13 1.27 18.66 -4.72
CA PRO A 13 1.37 18.02 -6.05
C PRO A 13 2.74 18.14 -6.70
N ALA A 14 3.52 19.16 -6.38
CA ALA A 14 4.87 19.35 -6.92
C ALA A 14 5.81 18.18 -6.63
N ALA A 15 5.60 17.45 -5.51
CA ALA A 15 6.35 16.22 -5.22
C ALA A 15 6.06 15.11 -6.24
N VAL A 16 4.81 14.98 -6.64
CA VAL A 16 4.35 14.00 -7.65
C VAL A 16 4.93 14.36 -9.02
N GLU A 17 4.76 15.60 -9.46
CA GLU A 17 5.26 16.09 -10.74
C GLU A 17 6.77 15.91 -10.87
N ARG A 18 7.53 16.20 -9.80
CA ARG A 18 8.99 16.02 -9.79
C ARG A 18 9.39 14.56 -9.95
N ALA A 19 8.66 13.63 -9.34
CA ALA A 19 8.92 12.21 -9.50
C ALA A 19 8.56 11.73 -10.91
N LEU A 20 7.44 12.15 -11.47
CA LEU A 20 7.02 11.83 -12.83
C LEU A 20 8.00 12.35 -13.89
N LYS A 21 8.50 13.60 -13.74
CA LYS A 21 9.53 14.18 -14.63
C LYS A 21 10.84 13.39 -14.63
N ARG A 22 11.10 12.60 -13.58
CA ARG A 22 12.24 11.67 -13.48
C ARG A 22 11.95 10.26 -14.01
N GLY A 23 10.80 10.06 -14.66
CA GLY A 23 10.37 8.77 -15.20
C GLY A 23 9.85 7.77 -14.16
N CYS A 24 9.61 8.20 -12.92
CA CYS A 24 9.09 7.31 -11.88
C CYS A 24 7.59 7.06 -12.07
N ARG A 25 7.16 5.80 -11.98
CA ARG A 25 5.74 5.49 -11.70
C ARG A 25 5.44 5.81 -10.24
N VAL A 26 4.44 6.65 -9.98
CA VAL A 26 4.12 7.12 -8.63
C VAL A 26 2.93 6.36 -8.05
N PHE A 27 3.13 5.75 -6.87
CA PHE A 27 2.05 5.34 -5.98
C PHE A 27 1.76 6.49 -5.00
N LEU A 28 0.63 7.16 -5.17
CA LEU A 28 0.15 8.21 -4.27
C LEU A 28 -0.61 7.58 -3.11
N ASP A 29 0.04 7.49 -1.94
CA ASP A 29 -0.43 6.75 -0.77
C ASP A 29 -1.00 7.71 0.29
N LEU A 30 -2.14 8.34 -0.01
CA LEU A 30 -2.81 9.30 0.86
C LEU A 30 -3.97 8.71 1.66
N LYS A 31 -4.38 7.48 1.33
CA LYS A 31 -5.43 6.74 2.04
C LYS A 31 -6.72 7.56 2.20
N TYR A 32 -7.28 8.04 1.07
CA TYR A 32 -8.51 8.84 1.07
C TYR A 32 -9.64 8.14 1.83
N HIS A 33 -10.27 8.87 2.73
CA HIS A 33 -11.35 8.37 3.57
C HIS A 33 -12.28 9.51 3.96
N ASP A 34 -13.38 9.63 3.25
CA ASP A 34 -14.38 10.69 3.42
C ASP A 34 -15.71 10.22 2.77
N ILE A 35 -16.73 11.06 2.76
CA ILE A 35 -17.97 10.79 2.02
C ILE A 35 -17.68 10.58 0.52
N PRO A 36 -18.54 9.82 -0.21
CA PRO A 36 -18.26 9.40 -1.58
C PRO A 36 -17.90 10.55 -2.54
N ASN A 37 -18.60 11.67 -2.48
CA ASN A 37 -18.37 12.81 -3.37
C ASN A 37 -16.99 13.46 -3.15
N THR A 38 -16.56 13.61 -1.90
CA THR A 38 -15.25 14.16 -1.54
C THR A 38 -14.11 13.26 -2.04
N VAL A 39 -14.25 11.93 -1.83
CA VAL A 39 -13.27 10.97 -2.30
C VAL A 39 -13.22 10.93 -3.83
N ALA A 40 -14.37 10.98 -4.51
CA ALA A 40 -14.41 11.05 -5.97
C ALA A 40 -13.65 12.28 -6.50
N GLY A 41 -13.83 13.45 -5.89
CA GLY A 41 -13.09 14.66 -6.21
C GLY A 41 -11.59 14.53 -6.02
N ALA A 42 -11.17 13.96 -4.89
CA ALA A 42 -9.75 13.72 -4.59
C ALA A 42 -9.10 12.74 -5.59
N VAL A 43 -9.79 11.64 -5.90
CA VAL A 43 -9.34 10.64 -6.88
C VAL A 43 -9.27 11.24 -8.29
N ARG A 44 -10.23 12.09 -8.69
CA ARG A 44 -10.20 12.82 -9.95
C ARG A 44 -8.91 13.64 -10.09
N GLU A 45 -8.58 14.44 -9.08
CA GLU A 45 -7.37 15.26 -9.10
C GLU A 45 -6.07 14.42 -9.05
N ALA A 46 -6.04 13.36 -8.25
CA ALA A 46 -4.91 12.43 -8.25
C ALA A 46 -4.71 11.76 -9.63
N THR A 47 -5.81 11.40 -10.32
CA THR A 47 -5.74 10.84 -11.67
C THR A 47 -5.22 11.87 -12.66
N ARG A 48 -5.65 13.13 -12.57
CA ARG A 48 -5.17 14.25 -13.41
C ARG A 48 -3.65 14.47 -13.28
N LEU A 49 -3.08 14.21 -12.09
CA LEU A 49 -1.63 14.26 -11.90
C LEU A 49 -0.86 13.16 -12.64
N GLY A 50 -1.53 12.14 -13.18
CA GLY A 50 -0.89 11.04 -13.89
C GLY A 50 -0.24 9.99 -12.98
N VAL A 51 -0.73 9.81 -11.76
CA VAL A 51 -0.20 8.78 -10.85
C VAL A 51 -0.49 7.38 -11.39
N PHE A 52 0.44 6.45 -11.16
CA PHE A 52 0.29 5.05 -11.55
C PHE A 52 -0.69 4.29 -10.64
N MET A 53 -0.73 4.65 -9.35
CA MET A 53 -1.49 3.95 -8.33
C MET A 53 -1.91 4.93 -7.24
N LEU A 54 -3.09 4.74 -6.65
CA LEU A 54 -3.58 5.47 -5.49
C LEU A 54 -4.39 4.54 -4.57
N ASN A 55 -4.74 5.00 -3.38
CA ASN A 55 -5.52 4.20 -2.45
C ASN A 55 -6.58 4.99 -1.69
N VAL A 56 -7.62 4.26 -1.29
CA VAL A 56 -8.69 4.72 -0.40
C VAL A 56 -8.84 3.73 0.76
N HIS A 57 -9.39 4.12 1.89
CA HIS A 57 -9.69 3.17 2.97
C HIS A 57 -10.92 2.31 2.64
N ALA A 58 -10.79 0.98 2.71
CA ALA A 58 -11.93 0.07 2.49
C ALA A 58 -13.01 0.20 3.58
N ALA A 59 -12.62 0.68 4.78
CA ALA A 59 -13.56 0.99 5.87
C ALA A 59 -14.53 2.13 5.54
N GLY A 60 -14.29 2.93 4.50
CA GLY A 60 -15.22 3.95 4.01
C GLY A 60 -16.49 3.40 3.35
N GLY A 61 -16.57 2.07 3.16
CA GLY A 61 -17.73 1.38 2.64
C GLY A 61 -17.80 1.31 1.11
N VAL A 62 -18.69 0.46 0.60
CA VAL A 62 -18.81 0.14 -0.83
C VAL A 62 -19.14 1.37 -1.68
N ALA A 63 -20.03 2.23 -1.19
CA ALA A 63 -20.44 3.44 -1.93
C ALA A 63 -19.25 4.40 -2.17
N MET A 64 -18.42 4.63 -1.14
CA MET A 64 -17.23 5.49 -1.26
C MET A 64 -16.20 4.86 -2.20
N MET A 65 -15.92 3.57 -2.07
CA MET A 65 -14.97 2.87 -2.93
C MET A 65 -15.43 2.84 -4.39
N ARG A 66 -16.73 2.63 -4.64
CA ARG A 66 -17.32 2.68 -6.00
C ARG A 66 -17.17 4.06 -6.62
N ALA A 67 -17.47 5.12 -5.86
CA ALA A 67 -17.28 6.50 -6.31
C ALA A 67 -15.82 6.78 -6.68
N ALA A 68 -14.85 6.22 -5.94
CA ALA A 68 -13.43 6.31 -6.24
C ALA A 68 -13.07 5.61 -7.56
N ALA A 69 -13.54 4.38 -7.79
CA ALA A 69 -13.29 3.60 -9.01
C ALA A 69 -13.86 4.28 -10.25
N GLU A 70 -15.10 4.76 -10.15
CA GLU A 70 -15.79 5.49 -11.22
C GLU A 70 -15.09 6.82 -11.53
N ALA A 71 -14.69 7.59 -10.49
CA ALA A 71 -13.97 8.84 -10.66
C ALA A 71 -12.62 8.64 -11.36
N ALA A 72 -11.85 7.60 -11.01
CA ALA A 72 -10.61 7.26 -11.68
C ALA A 72 -10.82 6.94 -13.16
N THR A 73 -11.86 6.15 -13.46
CA THR A 73 -12.21 5.77 -14.85
C THR A 73 -12.68 6.98 -15.67
N LYS A 74 -13.53 7.84 -15.10
CA LYS A 74 -13.99 9.04 -15.76
C LYS A 74 -12.85 10.04 -15.99
N ALA A 75 -12.07 10.32 -14.96
CA ALA A 75 -10.97 11.27 -14.99
C ALA A 75 -9.88 10.86 -16.00
N SER A 76 -9.58 9.57 -16.13
CA SER A 76 -8.61 9.08 -17.13
C SER A 76 -9.02 9.43 -18.57
N LYS A 77 -10.32 9.37 -18.86
CA LYS A 77 -10.88 9.76 -20.15
C LYS A 77 -10.89 11.29 -20.33
N ASP A 78 -11.38 12.02 -19.31
CA ASP A 78 -11.50 13.47 -19.33
C ASP A 78 -10.14 14.18 -19.56
N PHE A 79 -9.07 13.62 -18.97
CA PHE A 79 -7.73 14.21 -19.03
C PHE A 79 -6.78 13.50 -20.01
N ALA A 80 -7.24 12.48 -20.73
CA ALA A 80 -6.43 11.68 -21.65
C ALA A 80 -5.15 11.12 -21.00
N VAL A 81 -5.26 10.62 -19.76
CA VAL A 81 -4.17 9.99 -19.00
C VAL A 81 -4.50 8.52 -18.72
N ALA A 82 -3.47 7.73 -18.42
CA ALA A 82 -3.68 6.34 -18.00
C ALA A 82 -4.51 6.27 -16.70
N ARG A 83 -5.48 5.35 -16.65
CA ARG A 83 -6.25 5.09 -15.44
C ARG A 83 -5.32 4.52 -14.35
N PRO A 84 -5.25 5.12 -13.17
CA PRO A 84 -4.47 4.57 -12.07
C PRO A 84 -5.08 3.27 -11.54
N ILE A 85 -4.25 2.42 -10.95
CA ILE A 85 -4.69 1.31 -10.10
C ILE A 85 -5.25 1.91 -8.81
N VAL A 86 -6.50 1.59 -8.49
CA VAL A 86 -7.17 2.05 -7.26
C VAL A 86 -7.24 0.92 -6.24
N LEU A 87 -6.63 1.12 -5.07
CA LEU A 87 -6.51 0.10 -4.03
C LEU A 87 -7.37 0.41 -2.81
N GLY A 88 -7.97 -0.62 -2.22
CA GLY A 88 -8.58 -0.56 -0.90
C GLY A 88 -7.59 -0.86 0.21
N VAL A 89 -7.32 0.08 1.11
CA VAL A 89 -6.53 -0.19 2.33
C VAL A 89 -7.41 -0.98 3.29
N THR A 90 -6.97 -2.17 3.65
CA THR A 90 -7.70 -3.06 4.57
C THR A 90 -7.42 -2.68 6.03
N VAL A 91 -6.78 -3.53 6.82
CA VAL A 91 -6.40 -3.24 8.21
C VAL A 91 -4.97 -2.72 8.24
N LEU A 92 -4.75 -1.57 8.88
CA LEU A 92 -3.41 -1.01 9.04
C LEU A 92 -2.51 -1.98 9.80
N THR A 93 -1.27 -2.12 9.38
CA THR A 93 -0.31 -3.08 9.96
C THR A 93 0.09 -2.79 11.41
N SER A 94 -0.21 -1.60 11.91
CA SER A 94 -0.08 -1.21 13.32
C SER A 94 -1.20 -1.73 14.22
N LEU A 95 -2.34 -2.13 13.64
CA LEU A 95 -3.49 -2.62 14.40
C LEU A 95 -3.37 -4.14 14.61
N ASP A 96 -3.34 -4.54 15.85
CA ASP A 96 -3.47 -5.94 16.27
C ASP A 96 -4.94 -6.31 16.55
N ARG A 97 -5.18 -7.55 16.98
CA ARG A 97 -6.52 -8.02 17.33
C ARG A 97 -7.15 -7.20 18.45
N LYS A 98 -6.36 -6.80 19.44
CA LYS A 98 -6.86 -6.06 20.62
C LYS A 98 -7.32 -4.66 20.19
N ALA A 99 -6.50 -3.93 19.46
CA ALA A 99 -6.86 -2.62 18.92
C ALA A 99 -8.10 -2.69 17.99
N LEU A 100 -8.17 -3.72 17.11
CA LEU A 100 -9.31 -3.90 16.23
C LEU A 100 -10.63 -4.08 17.01
N GLN A 101 -10.59 -4.86 18.11
CA GLN A 101 -11.78 -5.14 18.92
C GLN A 101 -12.13 -4.01 19.90
N GLN A 102 -11.13 -3.44 20.56
CA GLN A 102 -11.36 -2.46 21.63
C GLN A 102 -11.53 -1.03 21.12
N ASP A 103 -10.68 -0.63 20.18
CA ASP A 103 -10.68 0.77 19.71
C ASP A 103 -11.65 0.97 18.53
N LEU A 104 -11.82 -0.04 17.68
CA LEU A 104 -12.66 0.03 16.48
C LEU A 104 -13.98 -0.76 16.60
N ALA A 105 -14.21 -1.46 17.70
CA ALA A 105 -15.41 -2.28 17.97
C ALA A 105 -15.68 -3.33 16.87
N VAL A 106 -14.63 -3.82 16.19
CA VAL A 106 -14.76 -4.83 15.14
C VAL A 106 -14.62 -6.23 15.74
N ALA A 107 -15.70 -7.01 15.66
CA ALA A 107 -15.70 -8.40 16.11
C ALA A 107 -14.90 -9.32 15.18
N GLY A 108 -14.33 -10.38 15.74
CA GLY A 108 -13.65 -11.44 14.97
C GLY A 108 -12.13 -11.32 14.93
N THR A 109 -11.54 -11.92 13.91
CA THR A 109 -10.08 -11.96 13.73
C THR A 109 -9.63 -10.95 12.68
N VAL A 110 -8.35 -10.53 12.76
CA VAL A 110 -7.75 -9.61 11.77
C VAL A 110 -7.83 -10.19 10.37
N PRO A 111 -7.44 -11.46 10.10
CA PRO A 111 -7.54 -12.04 8.76
C PRO A 111 -8.96 -12.06 8.19
N ALA A 112 -9.96 -12.41 9.02
CA ALA A 112 -11.36 -12.41 8.57
C ALA A 112 -11.85 -11.01 8.21
N HIS A 113 -11.45 -9.99 8.97
CA HIS A 113 -11.82 -8.61 8.67
C HIS A 113 -11.08 -8.08 7.43
N VAL A 114 -9.80 -8.41 7.25
CA VAL A 114 -9.03 -8.09 6.04
C VAL A 114 -9.69 -8.68 4.81
N LEU A 115 -10.05 -9.98 4.84
CA LEU A 115 -10.74 -10.63 3.72
C LEU A 115 -12.06 -9.94 3.39
N ARG A 116 -12.90 -9.68 4.41
CA ARG A 116 -14.17 -8.98 4.23
C ARG A 116 -13.99 -7.61 3.56
N LEU A 117 -13.02 -6.81 4.01
CA LEU A 117 -12.74 -5.50 3.42
C LEU A 117 -12.27 -5.61 1.97
N ALA A 118 -11.43 -6.59 1.66
CA ALA A 118 -10.95 -6.83 0.30
C ALA A 118 -12.05 -7.31 -0.64
N GLU A 119 -12.98 -8.17 -0.17
CA GLU A 119 -14.18 -8.58 -0.93
C GLU A 119 -15.09 -7.39 -1.23
N ARG A 120 -15.31 -6.48 -0.25
CA ARG A 120 -16.08 -5.25 -0.46
C ARG A 120 -15.39 -4.29 -1.43
N ALA A 121 -14.06 -4.22 -1.40
CA ALA A 121 -13.29 -3.44 -2.36
C ALA A 121 -13.45 -3.99 -3.79
N ARG A 122 -13.43 -5.32 -3.96
CA ARG A 122 -13.70 -5.97 -5.25
C ARG A 122 -15.13 -5.71 -5.74
N GLU A 123 -16.13 -5.84 -4.86
CA GLU A 123 -17.53 -5.52 -5.17
C GLU A 123 -17.72 -4.07 -5.63
N ALA A 124 -16.95 -3.15 -5.06
CA ALA A 124 -16.95 -1.74 -5.42
C ALA A 124 -16.23 -1.42 -6.73
N GLY A 125 -15.57 -2.40 -7.36
CA GLY A 125 -14.83 -2.22 -8.62
C GLY A 125 -13.42 -1.65 -8.44
N LEU A 126 -12.79 -1.79 -7.27
CA LEU A 126 -11.39 -1.50 -7.08
C LEU A 126 -10.51 -2.57 -7.75
N ASP A 127 -9.25 -2.25 -8.00
CA ASP A 127 -8.32 -3.12 -8.73
C ASP A 127 -7.52 -4.03 -7.79
N GLY A 128 -7.51 -3.74 -6.49
CA GLY A 128 -6.71 -4.47 -5.53
C GLY A 128 -6.83 -3.92 -4.11
N CYS A 129 -5.96 -4.41 -3.25
CA CYS A 129 -5.91 -3.96 -1.86
C CYS A 129 -4.48 -3.76 -1.33
N VAL A 130 -4.38 -3.02 -0.22
CA VAL A 130 -3.19 -2.97 0.62
C VAL A 130 -3.43 -3.86 1.83
N ALA A 131 -2.57 -4.86 2.04
CA ALA A 131 -2.66 -5.83 3.13
C ALA A 131 -1.29 -6.24 3.66
N SER A 132 -1.23 -6.72 4.91
CA SER A 132 -0.01 -7.23 5.53
C SER A 132 0.48 -8.51 4.83
N PRO A 133 1.78 -8.83 4.93
CA PRO A 133 2.32 -10.09 4.43
C PRO A 133 1.59 -11.34 4.93
N GLN A 134 1.03 -11.29 6.14
CA GLN A 134 0.36 -12.43 6.77
C GLN A 134 -0.96 -12.82 6.11
N GLU A 135 -1.60 -11.91 5.41
CA GLU A 135 -2.90 -12.14 4.76
C GLU A 135 -2.80 -12.42 3.25
N ILE A 136 -1.60 -12.37 2.63
CA ILE A 136 -1.43 -12.50 1.17
C ILE A 136 -2.01 -13.82 0.65
N SER A 137 -1.62 -14.95 1.23
CA SER A 137 -2.08 -16.28 0.78
C SER A 137 -3.60 -16.43 0.91
N LEU A 138 -4.19 -15.92 1.99
CA LEU A 138 -5.64 -15.90 2.19
C LEU A 138 -6.34 -15.09 1.10
N LEU A 139 -5.84 -13.88 0.83
CA LEU A 139 -6.40 -13.00 -0.20
C LEU A 139 -6.22 -13.56 -1.60
N ARG A 140 -5.07 -14.15 -1.90
CA ARG A 140 -4.78 -14.78 -3.19
C ARG A 140 -5.70 -15.96 -3.45
N ALA A 141 -5.93 -16.80 -2.44
CA ALA A 141 -6.85 -17.93 -2.54
C ALA A 141 -8.31 -17.49 -2.76
N ALA A 142 -8.75 -16.44 -2.09
CA ALA A 142 -10.14 -15.96 -2.14
C ALA A 142 -10.47 -15.09 -3.36
N LEU A 143 -9.51 -14.29 -3.81
CA LEU A 143 -9.74 -13.23 -4.82
C LEU A 143 -9.10 -13.52 -6.18
N GLY A 144 -8.27 -14.56 -6.26
CA GLY A 144 -7.65 -15.01 -7.51
C GLY A 144 -6.41 -14.19 -7.93
N PRO A 145 -5.79 -14.56 -9.07
CA PRO A 145 -4.49 -14.03 -9.50
C PRO A 145 -4.57 -12.58 -10.03
N ASP A 146 -5.71 -12.15 -10.54
CA ASP A 146 -5.86 -10.82 -11.14
C ASP A 146 -5.99 -9.69 -10.10
N TRP A 147 -6.38 -10.03 -8.86
CA TRP A 147 -6.51 -9.09 -7.76
C TRP A 147 -5.15 -8.57 -7.31
N LYS A 148 -4.92 -7.25 -7.36
CA LYS A 148 -3.62 -6.67 -6.99
C LYS A 148 -3.45 -6.61 -5.48
N ILE A 149 -2.36 -7.20 -4.98
CA ILE A 149 -2.00 -7.18 -3.56
C ILE A 149 -0.73 -6.35 -3.39
N VAL A 150 -0.86 -5.22 -2.70
CA VAL A 150 0.25 -4.31 -2.35
C VAL A 150 0.58 -4.48 -0.88
N THR A 151 1.83 -4.82 -0.58
CA THR A 151 2.20 -5.25 0.78
C THR A 151 3.27 -4.35 1.38
N PRO A 152 2.92 -3.56 2.41
CA PRO A 152 3.88 -2.90 3.31
C PRO A 152 4.38 -3.88 4.39
N GLY A 153 5.28 -3.41 5.26
CA GLY A 153 5.79 -4.26 6.36
C GLY A 153 6.85 -5.26 5.91
N VAL A 154 7.49 -4.98 4.79
CA VAL A 154 8.54 -5.85 4.26
C VAL A 154 9.90 -5.45 4.83
N ARG A 155 10.66 -6.45 5.32
CA ARG A 155 12.00 -6.29 5.89
C ARG A 155 12.95 -7.28 5.22
N PRO A 156 14.02 -6.82 4.56
CA PRO A 156 15.07 -7.69 4.05
C PRO A 156 15.67 -8.52 5.19
N GLN A 157 16.11 -9.74 4.87
CA GLN A 157 16.96 -10.48 5.80
C GLN A 157 18.27 -9.69 5.94
N THR A 158 18.56 -9.21 7.14
CA THR A 158 19.92 -8.77 7.45
C THR A 158 20.79 -10.02 7.39
N GLY A 159 21.69 -10.06 6.41
CA GLY A 159 22.59 -11.18 6.20
C GLY A 159 23.28 -11.59 7.47
N GLY A 160 23.36 -12.92 7.70
CA GLY A 160 23.83 -13.66 8.82
C GLY A 160 24.71 -12.97 9.86
N ASP A 161 24.40 -13.28 11.09
CA ASP A 161 25.18 -13.21 12.32
C ASP A 161 26.67 -12.81 12.15
N ARG A 162 26.94 -11.50 11.95
CA ARG A 162 28.26 -10.92 12.11
C ARG A 162 28.13 -9.60 12.87
N GLY A 163 28.25 -9.72 14.20
CA GLY A 163 28.60 -8.60 15.06
C GLY A 163 27.46 -7.58 15.23
N ALA A 164 26.67 -7.74 16.28
CA ALA A 164 25.83 -6.68 16.80
C ALA A 164 26.65 -5.41 17.04
N VAL A 165 26.64 -4.49 16.07
CA VAL A 165 26.96 -3.10 16.38
C VAL A 165 25.71 -2.57 17.06
N SER A 166 25.78 -2.46 18.38
CA SER A 166 24.83 -1.78 19.23
C SER A 166 24.81 -0.29 18.88
N GLY A 167 24.07 0.04 17.83
CA GLY A 167 23.63 1.41 17.58
C GLY A 167 22.43 1.73 18.47
N PRO A 168 22.15 3.02 18.78
CA PRO A 168 21.05 3.40 19.66
C PRO A 168 19.74 2.81 19.13
N SER A 169 19.00 2.14 20.02
CA SER A 169 17.69 1.55 19.81
C SER A 169 16.81 2.48 18.95
N LEU A 170 16.69 2.19 17.64
CA LEU A 170 15.70 2.82 16.81
C LEU A 170 14.32 2.47 17.38
N SER A 171 13.54 3.48 17.71
CA SER A 171 12.18 3.44 18.24
C SER A 171 11.42 2.19 17.81
N LYS A 172 10.68 1.57 18.74
CA LYS A 172 9.78 0.42 18.52
C LYS A 172 9.19 0.45 17.13
N ASP A 173 9.46 -0.60 16.34
CA ASP A 173 8.93 -0.69 14.98
C ASP A 173 7.39 -0.72 15.08
N ASP A 174 6.75 0.25 14.45
CA ASP A 174 5.29 0.43 14.45
C ASP A 174 4.56 -0.67 13.66
N GLN A 175 5.30 -1.61 13.06
CA GLN A 175 4.73 -2.70 12.26
C GLN A 175 4.92 -4.04 12.98
N SER A 176 3.82 -4.56 13.48
CA SER A 176 3.81 -5.83 14.21
C SER A 176 3.74 -7.08 13.30
N ARG A 177 3.46 -6.91 11.99
CA ARG A 177 3.21 -7.98 11.01
C ARG A 177 4.13 -7.82 9.80
N THR A 178 5.33 -8.42 9.87
CA THR A 178 6.39 -8.29 8.85
C THR A 178 6.73 -9.61 8.18
N ALA A 179 7.32 -9.55 6.98
CA ALA A 179 7.92 -10.68 6.26
C ALA A 179 9.12 -10.20 5.42
N THR A 180 9.92 -11.15 4.91
CA THR A 180 10.99 -10.84 3.95
C THR A 180 10.42 -10.52 2.58
N PRO A 181 11.15 -9.75 1.72
CA PRO A 181 10.79 -9.52 0.32
C PRO A 181 10.47 -10.80 -0.44
N ARG A 182 11.37 -11.79 -0.36
CA ARG A 182 11.20 -13.11 -0.97
C ARG A 182 9.91 -13.80 -0.52
N ALA A 183 9.69 -13.88 0.78
CA ALA A 183 8.51 -14.55 1.32
C ALA A 183 7.20 -13.89 0.90
N ALA A 184 7.17 -12.55 0.83
CA ALA A 184 5.99 -11.82 0.40
C ALA A 184 5.67 -12.04 -1.09
N ILE A 185 6.69 -12.06 -1.96
CA ILE A 185 6.51 -12.38 -3.39
C ILE A 185 6.08 -13.83 -3.58
N ALA A 186 6.74 -14.78 -2.94
CA ALA A 186 6.39 -16.21 -3.00
C ALA A 186 4.96 -16.47 -2.50
N ALA A 187 4.47 -15.68 -1.53
CA ALA A 187 3.08 -15.77 -1.07
C ALA A 187 2.07 -15.16 -2.06
N GLY A 188 2.53 -14.42 -3.08
CA GLY A 188 1.70 -13.87 -4.15
C GLY A 188 1.46 -12.35 -4.09
N ALA A 189 2.31 -11.56 -3.42
CA ALA A 189 2.24 -10.10 -3.51
C ALA A 189 2.63 -9.62 -4.92
N ASP A 190 1.85 -8.65 -5.48
CA ASP A 190 2.18 -8.02 -6.77
C ASP A 190 3.17 -6.87 -6.59
N TYR A 191 3.10 -6.14 -5.48
CA TYR A 191 3.95 -4.99 -5.18
C TYR A 191 4.35 -4.97 -3.72
N LEU A 192 5.61 -4.64 -3.46
CA LEU A 192 6.14 -4.44 -2.13
C LEU A 192 6.34 -2.95 -1.83
N VAL A 193 6.00 -2.53 -0.62
CA VAL A 193 6.28 -1.18 -0.12
C VAL A 193 7.37 -1.27 0.93
N VAL A 194 8.58 -0.85 0.56
CA VAL A 194 9.75 -0.82 1.45
C VAL A 194 10.10 0.63 1.74
N GLY A 195 10.05 1.01 3.01
CA GLY A 195 10.37 2.37 3.47
C GLY A 195 11.75 2.45 4.12
N ARG A 196 11.78 2.52 5.45
CA ARG A 196 13.01 2.69 6.27
C ARG A 196 14.21 1.82 5.88
N PRO A 197 14.06 0.53 5.52
CA PRO A 197 15.19 -0.27 5.05
C PRO A 197 15.93 0.31 3.85
N ILE A 198 15.27 1.13 3.04
CA ILE A 198 15.88 1.86 1.93
C ILE A 198 16.20 3.31 2.34
N THR A 199 15.21 4.04 2.83
CA THR A 199 15.31 5.50 3.00
C THR A 199 16.23 5.93 4.14
N ALA A 200 16.46 5.06 5.12
CA ALA A 200 17.38 5.27 6.24
C ALA A 200 18.73 4.53 6.07
N ALA A 201 18.93 3.82 4.96
CA ALA A 201 20.21 3.16 4.68
C ALA A 201 21.29 4.19 4.35
N PRO A 202 22.56 3.95 4.73
CA PRO A 202 23.68 4.80 4.33
C PRO A 202 23.83 4.92 2.81
N ASP A 203 23.54 3.84 2.07
CA ASP A 203 23.42 3.81 0.60
C ASP A 203 22.03 3.25 0.22
N PRO A 204 21.03 4.11 -0.04
CA PRO A 204 19.69 3.67 -0.46
C PRO A 204 19.67 2.91 -1.78
N ALA A 205 20.61 3.19 -2.68
CA ALA A 205 20.68 2.51 -3.98
C ALA A 205 21.20 1.07 -3.81
N ALA A 206 22.24 0.86 -2.99
CA ALA A 206 22.72 -0.48 -2.66
C ALA A 206 21.67 -1.29 -1.90
N ALA A 207 20.97 -0.68 -0.93
CA ALA A 207 19.88 -1.33 -0.21
C ALA A 207 18.75 -1.75 -1.14
N THR A 208 18.42 -0.92 -2.14
CA THR A 208 17.39 -1.26 -3.14
C THR A 208 17.85 -2.43 -4.02
N ARG A 209 19.09 -2.44 -4.49
CA ARG A 209 19.64 -3.54 -5.30
C ARG A 209 19.59 -4.88 -4.55
N ALA A 210 20.02 -4.90 -3.29
CA ALA A 210 19.98 -6.10 -2.46
C ALA A 210 18.55 -6.67 -2.29
N ILE A 211 17.55 -5.80 -2.15
CA ILE A 211 16.14 -6.21 -2.08
C ILE A 211 15.67 -6.79 -3.42
N LEU A 212 16.06 -6.19 -4.55
CA LEU A 212 15.71 -6.70 -5.88
C LEU A 212 16.36 -8.06 -6.15
N GLU A 213 17.61 -8.27 -5.73
CA GLU A 213 18.32 -9.56 -5.82
C GLU A 213 17.61 -10.62 -4.96
N GLU A 214 17.19 -10.27 -3.75
CA GLU A 214 16.40 -11.19 -2.88
C GLU A 214 15.08 -11.60 -3.53
N ILE A 215 14.39 -10.67 -4.20
CA ILE A 215 13.14 -10.94 -4.92
C ILE A 215 13.36 -11.81 -6.15
N ALA A 216 14.44 -11.59 -6.91
CA ALA A 216 14.73 -12.32 -8.14
C ALA A 216 14.99 -13.82 -7.92
N THR A 217 15.26 -14.22 -6.69
CA THR A 217 15.48 -15.62 -6.27
C THR A 217 14.24 -16.25 -5.57
N ALA A 218 13.07 -15.57 -5.65
CA ALA A 218 11.81 -16.03 -5.04
C ALA A 218 11.10 -17.11 -5.83
#